data_ba2a3ed97aa4a58b4b79442f813f97a1
#
_entry.id   ba2a3ed97aa4a58b4b79442f813f97a1
#
_cell.length_a   1.000
_cell.length_b   1.000
_cell.length_c   1.000
_cell.angle_alpha   90.00
_cell.angle_beta   90.00
_cell.angle_gamma   90.00
#
_symmetry.space_group_name_H-M   'P 1'
#
loop_
_entity.id
_entity.type
_entity.pdbx_description
1 polymer ?
#
loop_
_entity_poly.entity_id
_entity_poly.type
_entity_poly.pdbx_seq_one_letter_code
_entity_poly.pdbx_strand_id
1 'polypeptide(L)'
;FHEVQYEILTALRAAGALPVTAETLPEAQAALETHLERVATIYRERLWPAIERVWLDGIDSIRADLREWLRRMAEEAQLWRPERFELAFGLKDRAQADPASVAAPIDLGIGLNLRGSIDLVERGPNRELRITDYKTGRVRAERNLIIGGGRILQPALYAMAAERILGESVVAGRLYYCTATGGFEERVVALDQATRAAAASFAGIVGAAIAEGFLPAAPARGECEYCDYRRVCGPYEEARVNHKTDEAADEAAGRKLNAAARRLEPLWRLRKQR
;
A
#
# COMPACT_ATOMS: atom_id res chain seq x y z
N PHE A 1 -11.56 9.50 -3.82
CA PHE A 1 -10.31 10.21 -3.57
C PHE A 1 -9.28 9.87 -4.65
N HIS A 2 -8.84 8.61 -4.78
CA HIS A 2 -7.83 8.17 -5.77
C HIS A 2 -8.20 8.51 -7.22
N GLU A 3 -9.47 8.36 -7.59
CA GLU A 3 -9.95 8.72 -8.93
C GLU A 3 -9.71 10.21 -9.25
N VAL A 4 -9.96 11.09 -8.28
CA VAL A 4 -9.71 12.53 -8.43
C VAL A 4 -8.20 12.81 -8.56
N GLN A 5 -7.36 12.15 -7.75
CA GLN A 5 -5.90 12.27 -7.87
C GLN A 5 -5.40 11.85 -9.25
N TYR A 6 -5.87 10.71 -9.75
CA TYR A 6 -5.51 10.21 -11.08
C TYR A 6 -5.90 11.20 -12.18
N GLU A 7 -7.11 11.74 -12.13
CA GLU A 7 -7.59 12.68 -13.14
C GLU A 7 -6.83 14.01 -13.13
N ILE A 8 -6.58 14.57 -11.95
CA ILE A 8 -5.80 15.79 -11.80
C ILE A 8 -4.40 15.58 -12.39
N LEU A 9 -3.69 14.53 -11.98
CA LEU A 9 -2.34 14.26 -12.45
C LEU A 9 -2.31 14.01 -13.96
N THR A 10 -3.32 13.33 -14.50
CA THR A 10 -3.44 13.09 -15.94
C THR A 10 -3.67 14.40 -16.72
N ALA A 11 -4.56 15.27 -16.22
CA ALA A 11 -4.83 16.57 -16.81
C ALA A 11 -3.60 17.48 -16.76
N LEU A 12 -2.92 17.57 -15.61
CA LEU A 12 -1.69 18.36 -15.45
C LEU A 12 -0.56 17.86 -16.35
N ARG A 13 -0.42 16.53 -16.50
CA ARG A 13 0.55 15.95 -17.45
C ARG A 13 0.25 16.36 -18.89
N ALA A 14 -1.01 16.27 -19.29
CA ALA A 14 -1.44 16.65 -20.64
C ALA A 14 -1.22 18.15 -20.93
N ALA A 15 -1.36 19.01 -19.92
CA ALA A 15 -1.10 20.44 -19.99
C ALA A 15 0.39 20.80 -19.87
N GLY A 16 1.30 19.84 -19.62
CA GLY A 16 2.71 20.11 -19.36
C GLY A 16 2.99 20.83 -18.04
N ALA A 17 2.05 20.79 -17.10
CA ALA A 17 2.08 21.48 -15.81
C ALA A 17 2.63 20.61 -14.64
N LEU A 18 3.33 19.51 -14.94
CA LEU A 18 4.05 18.71 -13.94
C LEU A 18 5.56 18.96 -14.02
N PRO A 19 6.28 18.99 -12.88
CA PRO A 19 5.76 18.85 -11.52
C PRO A 19 4.91 20.06 -11.10
N VAL A 20 3.99 19.85 -10.14
CA VAL A 20 3.30 20.98 -9.50
C VAL A 20 4.33 21.73 -8.67
N THR A 21 4.50 23.03 -8.94
CA THR A 21 5.38 23.96 -8.21
C THR A 21 4.57 25.02 -7.48
N ALA A 22 5.20 25.85 -6.68
CA ALA A 22 4.51 26.98 -6.04
C ALA A 22 3.86 27.92 -7.07
N GLU A 23 4.46 28.06 -8.27
CA GLU A 23 3.95 28.92 -9.35
C GLU A 23 2.74 28.27 -10.06
N THR A 24 2.75 26.95 -10.27
CA THR A 24 1.67 26.22 -10.97
C THR A 24 0.59 25.68 -10.00
N LEU A 25 0.79 25.81 -8.68
CA LEU A 25 -0.18 25.35 -7.67
C LEU A 25 -1.58 25.94 -7.85
N PRO A 26 -1.77 27.24 -8.18
CA PRO A 26 -3.11 27.77 -8.42
C PRO A 26 -3.84 27.07 -9.58
N GLU A 27 -3.14 26.75 -10.66
CA GLU A 27 -3.71 26.01 -11.80
C GLU A 27 -4.07 24.57 -11.41
N ALA A 28 -3.20 23.92 -10.65
CA ALA A 28 -3.49 22.59 -10.14
C ALA A 28 -4.70 22.55 -9.21
N GLN A 29 -4.89 23.60 -8.38
CA GLN A 29 -6.07 23.75 -7.53
C GLN A 29 -7.35 24.04 -8.35
N ALA A 30 -7.27 24.77 -9.44
CA ALA A 30 -8.41 24.97 -10.34
C ALA A 30 -8.81 23.66 -11.04
N ALA A 31 -7.84 22.87 -11.49
CA ALA A 31 -8.07 21.52 -12.02
C ALA A 31 -8.73 20.61 -10.98
N LEU A 32 -8.27 20.67 -9.71
CA LEU A 32 -8.87 19.92 -8.61
C LEU A 32 -10.37 20.20 -8.48
N GLU A 33 -10.79 21.45 -8.45
CA GLU A 33 -12.22 21.79 -8.29
C GLU A 33 -13.05 21.16 -9.43
N THR A 34 -12.58 21.31 -10.67
CA THR A 34 -13.26 20.76 -11.85
C THR A 34 -13.41 19.24 -11.78
N HIS A 35 -12.33 18.53 -11.46
CA HIS A 35 -12.34 17.07 -11.41
C HIS A 35 -13.09 16.53 -10.19
N LEU A 36 -12.98 17.20 -9.04
CA LEU A 36 -13.71 16.82 -7.84
C LEU A 36 -15.23 16.92 -8.04
N GLU A 37 -15.71 18.04 -8.61
CA GLU A 37 -17.14 18.21 -8.91
C GLU A 37 -17.67 17.13 -9.86
N ARG A 38 -16.92 16.85 -10.92
CA ARG A 38 -17.28 15.81 -11.90
C ARG A 38 -17.37 14.43 -11.26
N VAL A 39 -16.34 14.03 -10.52
CA VAL A 39 -16.30 12.72 -9.85
C VAL A 39 -17.36 12.64 -8.75
N ALA A 40 -17.55 13.70 -7.96
CA ALA A 40 -18.58 13.77 -6.93
C ALA A 40 -19.99 13.59 -7.52
N THR A 41 -20.27 14.22 -8.66
CA THR A 41 -21.56 14.06 -9.36
C THR A 41 -21.80 12.60 -9.75
N ILE A 42 -20.81 11.94 -10.35
CA ILE A 42 -20.92 10.52 -10.74
C ILE A 42 -21.19 9.63 -9.53
N TYR A 43 -20.45 9.85 -8.44
CA TYR A 43 -20.64 9.05 -7.23
C TYR A 43 -21.93 9.36 -6.49
N ARG A 44 -22.41 10.59 -6.53
CA ARG A 44 -23.73 10.96 -5.98
C ARG A 44 -24.84 10.19 -6.66
N GLU A 45 -24.82 10.08 -7.98
CA GLU A 45 -25.78 9.29 -8.76
C GLU A 45 -25.71 7.79 -8.46
N ARG A 46 -24.52 7.28 -8.18
CA ARG A 46 -24.32 5.84 -7.87
C ARG A 46 -24.69 5.47 -6.45
N LEU A 47 -24.37 6.32 -5.47
CA LEU A 47 -24.47 6.01 -4.04
C LEU A 47 -25.81 6.44 -3.43
N TRP A 48 -26.55 7.34 -4.08
CA TRP A 48 -27.83 7.85 -3.58
C TRP A 48 -27.75 8.25 -2.09
N PRO A 49 -26.94 9.25 -1.72
CA PRO A 49 -26.73 9.59 -0.32
C PRO A 49 -28.04 9.99 0.35
N ALA A 50 -28.35 9.35 1.47
CA ALA A 50 -29.60 9.55 2.20
C ALA A 50 -29.70 10.95 2.83
N ILE A 51 -28.59 11.59 3.15
CA ILE A 51 -28.51 12.89 3.82
C ILE A 51 -27.56 13.78 3.04
N GLU A 52 -28.12 14.74 2.33
CA GLU A 52 -27.40 15.67 1.46
C GLU A 52 -26.27 16.42 2.21
N ARG A 53 -26.55 16.90 3.41
CA ARG A 53 -25.56 17.63 4.20
C ARG A 53 -24.33 16.78 4.51
N VAL A 54 -24.52 15.51 4.88
CA VAL A 54 -23.41 14.58 5.16
C VAL A 54 -22.56 14.34 3.91
N TRP A 55 -23.22 14.25 2.74
CA TRP A 55 -22.55 14.15 1.46
C TRP A 55 -21.68 15.37 1.17
N LEU A 56 -22.22 16.58 1.30
CA LEU A 56 -21.51 17.82 1.06
C LEU A 56 -20.34 18.01 2.04
N ASP A 57 -20.56 17.77 3.32
CA ASP A 57 -19.50 17.83 4.34
C ASP A 57 -18.36 16.83 4.02
N GLY A 58 -18.70 15.65 3.49
CA GLY A 58 -17.73 14.65 3.01
C GLY A 58 -16.91 15.14 1.80
N ILE A 59 -17.56 15.77 0.83
CA ILE A 59 -16.89 16.36 -0.35
C ILE A 59 -15.97 17.52 0.06
N ASP A 60 -16.42 18.36 0.98
CA ASP A 60 -15.60 19.48 1.50
C ASP A 60 -14.35 18.97 2.25
N SER A 61 -14.49 17.88 3.00
CA SER A 61 -13.35 17.23 3.65
C SER A 61 -12.35 16.68 2.62
N ILE A 62 -12.83 15.98 1.59
CA ILE A 62 -12.00 15.48 0.48
C ILE A 62 -11.30 16.64 -0.25
N ARG A 63 -12.00 17.74 -0.49
CA ARG A 63 -11.44 18.95 -1.12
C ARG A 63 -10.29 19.53 -0.30
N ALA A 64 -10.46 19.64 1.01
CA ALA A 64 -9.43 20.15 1.91
C ALA A 64 -8.19 19.25 1.89
N ASP A 65 -8.38 17.95 1.98
CA ASP A 65 -7.29 16.97 1.94
C ASP A 65 -6.53 17.00 0.60
N LEU A 66 -7.24 17.09 -0.53
CA LEU A 66 -6.62 17.15 -1.85
C LEU A 66 -5.88 18.48 -2.10
N ARG A 67 -6.37 19.60 -1.57
CA ARG A 67 -5.64 20.87 -1.63
C ARG A 67 -4.33 20.82 -0.87
N GLU A 68 -4.35 20.24 0.32
CA GLU A 68 -3.14 20.05 1.12
C GLU A 68 -2.17 19.05 0.46
N TRP A 69 -2.68 17.99 -0.14
CA TRP A 69 -1.88 17.04 -0.92
C TRP A 69 -1.16 17.73 -2.09
N LEU A 70 -1.84 18.59 -2.87
CA LEU A 70 -1.22 19.38 -3.96
C LEU A 70 -0.17 20.35 -3.42
N ARG A 71 -0.44 21.00 -2.30
CA ARG A 71 0.52 21.92 -1.67
C ARG A 71 1.81 21.18 -1.30
N ARG A 72 1.71 20.01 -0.68
CA ARG A 72 2.86 19.19 -0.31
C ARG A 72 3.61 18.66 -1.54
N MET A 73 2.90 18.30 -2.58
CA MET A 73 3.52 17.92 -3.85
C MET A 73 4.35 19.06 -4.42
N ALA A 74 3.88 20.30 -4.31
CA ALA A 74 4.64 21.47 -4.75
C ALA A 74 5.91 21.70 -3.91
N GLU A 75 5.89 21.36 -2.62
CA GLU A 75 7.08 21.44 -1.76
C GLU A 75 8.14 20.37 -2.14
N GLU A 76 7.71 19.20 -2.60
CA GLU A 76 8.61 18.11 -3.04
C GLU A 76 9.06 18.22 -4.51
N ALA A 77 8.58 19.20 -5.27
CA ALA A 77 8.73 19.28 -6.73
C ALA A 77 10.19 19.26 -7.23
N GLN A 78 11.13 19.74 -6.41
CA GLN A 78 12.57 19.72 -6.72
C GLN A 78 13.23 18.35 -6.52
N LEU A 79 12.61 17.49 -5.70
CA LEU A 79 13.14 16.18 -5.34
C LEU A 79 12.47 15.06 -6.15
N TRP A 80 11.15 15.16 -6.37
CA TRP A 80 10.38 14.11 -6.99
C TRP A 80 9.38 14.67 -8.00
N ARG A 81 9.39 14.14 -9.21
CA ARG A 81 8.48 14.52 -10.29
C ARG A 81 7.51 13.37 -10.57
N PRO A 82 6.20 13.60 -10.49
CA PRO A 82 5.19 12.64 -10.93
C PRO A 82 5.40 12.24 -12.40
N GLU A 83 5.42 10.93 -12.68
CA GLU A 83 5.70 10.45 -14.03
C GLU A 83 4.64 9.47 -14.56
N ARG A 84 4.21 8.48 -13.74
CA ARG A 84 3.19 7.50 -14.13
C ARG A 84 2.13 7.37 -13.08
N PHE A 85 0.89 7.14 -13.53
CA PHE A 85 -0.30 7.10 -12.67
C PHE A 85 -1.04 5.81 -12.93
N GLU A 86 -1.43 5.10 -11.87
CA GLU A 86 -2.16 3.84 -11.95
C GLU A 86 -1.43 2.80 -12.83
N LEU A 87 -0.15 2.56 -12.53
CA LEU A 87 0.64 1.52 -13.20
C LEU A 87 0.14 0.15 -12.74
N ALA A 88 -0.69 -0.48 -13.58
CA ALA A 88 -1.35 -1.73 -13.29
C ALA A 88 -0.57 -2.93 -13.83
N PHE A 89 -0.66 -4.06 -13.10
CA PHE A 89 -0.07 -5.33 -13.52
C PHE A 89 -0.93 -6.51 -13.05
N GLY A 90 -1.12 -7.47 -13.94
CA GLY A 90 -1.99 -8.64 -13.69
C GLY A 90 -3.47 -8.31 -13.58
N LEU A 91 -3.87 -7.08 -13.91
CA LEU A 91 -5.26 -6.63 -13.93
C LEU A 91 -5.70 -6.43 -15.37
N LYS A 92 -6.79 -7.11 -15.77
CA LYS A 92 -7.40 -6.96 -17.09
C LYS A 92 -8.47 -5.86 -17.05
N ASP A 93 -8.67 -5.21 -18.18
CA ASP A 93 -9.80 -4.30 -18.45
C ASP A 93 -9.95 -3.13 -17.45
N ARG A 94 -8.84 -2.56 -17.02
CA ARG A 94 -8.85 -1.39 -16.16
C ARG A 94 -8.93 -0.11 -17.00
N ALA A 95 -10.02 0.66 -16.84
CA ALA A 95 -10.26 1.89 -17.60
C ALA A 95 -9.21 2.99 -17.31
N GLN A 96 -8.70 3.02 -16.08
CA GLN A 96 -7.67 3.95 -15.64
C GLN A 96 -6.39 3.17 -15.42
N ALA A 97 -5.50 3.17 -16.42
CA ALA A 97 -4.21 2.49 -16.35
C ALA A 97 -3.15 3.27 -17.13
N ASP A 98 -1.92 3.30 -16.61
CA ASP A 98 -0.77 3.84 -17.34
C ASP A 98 -0.51 3.01 -18.60
N PRO A 99 -0.05 3.62 -19.72
CA PRO A 99 0.29 2.89 -20.95
C PRO A 99 1.36 1.81 -20.78
N ALA A 100 2.22 1.90 -19.76
CA ALA A 100 3.21 0.87 -19.44
C ALA A 100 2.65 -0.29 -18.63
N SER A 101 1.35 -0.28 -18.30
CA SER A 101 0.68 -1.37 -17.55
C SER A 101 0.73 -2.69 -18.32
N VAL A 102 0.82 -3.80 -17.59
CA VAL A 102 0.91 -5.14 -18.16
C VAL A 102 -0.25 -6.02 -17.70
N ALA A 103 -0.89 -6.72 -18.63
CA ALA A 103 -2.04 -7.58 -18.34
C ALA A 103 -1.68 -8.86 -17.58
N ALA A 104 -0.42 -9.30 -17.62
CA ALA A 104 0.06 -10.48 -16.93
C ALA A 104 0.53 -10.14 -15.51
N PRO A 105 0.38 -11.06 -14.53
CA PRO A 105 1.02 -10.94 -13.24
C PRO A 105 2.54 -10.84 -13.39
N ILE A 106 3.20 -10.11 -12.49
CA ILE A 106 4.65 -9.92 -12.50
C ILE A 106 5.31 -10.95 -11.59
N ASP A 107 6.19 -11.76 -12.16
CA ASP A 107 7.09 -12.59 -11.37
C ASP A 107 8.18 -11.74 -10.73
N LEU A 108 8.21 -11.68 -9.41
CA LEU A 108 9.19 -10.92 -8.64
C LEU A 108 10.56 -11.63 -8.54
N GLY A 109 10.68 -12.88 -9.04
CA GLY A 109 11.91 -13.68 -8.95
C GLY A 109 12.20 -14.18 -7.52
N ILE A 110 11.22 -14.18 -6.65
CA ILE A 110 11.29 -14.66 -5.26
C ILE A 110 10.23 -15.73 -4.97
N GLY A 111 9.66 -16.36 -6.02
CA GLY A 111 8.57 -17.33 -5.89
C GLY A 111 7.18 -16.70 -5.72
N LEU A 112 7.03 -15.42 -6.00
CA LEU A 112 5.75 -14.71 -5.97
C LEU A 112 5.43 -14.10 -7.33
N ASN A 113 4.20 -14.37 -7.80
CA ASN A 113 3.56 -13.65 -8.89
C ASN A 113 2.61 -12.62 -8.31
N LEU A 114 2.86 -11.34 -8.59
CA LEU A 114 2.12 -10.23 -8.01
C LEU A 114 1.13 -9.62 -9.02
N ARG A 115 -0.03 -9.22 -8.52
CA ARG A 115 -1.04 -8.41 -9.23
C ARG A 115 -1.32 -7.16 -8.41
N GLY A 116 -1.55 -6.04 -9.08
CA GLY A 116 -1.87 -4.80 -8.39
C GLY A 116 -1.85 -3.58 -9.29
N SER A 117 -1.94 -2.42 -8.67
CA SER A 117 -1.76 -1.12 -9.30
C SER A 117 -0.96 -0.24 -8.35
N ILE A 118 -0.02 0.48 -8.90
CA ILE A 118 0.77 1.50 -8.20
C ILE A 118 0.14 2.85 -8.52
N ASP A 119 -0.31 3.56 -7.50
CA ASP A 119 -1.02 4.83 -7.67
C ASP A 119 -0.14 5.88 -8.37
N LEU A 120 1.14 5.97 -7.98
CA LEU A 120 2.07 6.95 -8.53
C LEU A 120 3.49 6.40 -8.63
N VAL A 121 4.13 6.60 -9.77
CA VAL A 121 5.58 6.48 -9.96
C VAL A 121 6.17 7.87 -10.12
N GLU A 122 7.21 8.15 -9.36
CA GLU A 122 7.89 9.44 -9.33
C GLU A 122 9.35 9.29 -9.74
N ARG A 123 9.88 10.29 -10.43
CA ARG A 123 11.28 10.32 -10.85
C ARG A 123 12.07 11.34 -10.02
N GLY A 124 13.18 10.88 -9.48
CA GLY A 124 14.14 11.70 -8.76
C GLY A 124 15.17 12.36 -9.69
N PRO A 125 16.02 13.25 -9.13
CA PRO A 125 16.96 14.05 -9.91
C PRO A 125 18.06 13.22 -10.58
N ASN A 126 18.45 12.07 -10.02
CA ASN A 126 19.44 11.15 -10.60
C ASN A 126 18.79 10.08 -11.50
N ARG A 127 17.57 10.29 -11.96
CA ARG A 127 16.76 9.39 -12.78
C ARG A 127 16.25 8.12 -12.06
N GLU A 128 16.50 7.99 -10.77
CA GLU A 128 15.93 6.92 -9.94
C GLU A 128 14.43 7.06 -9.81
N LEU A 129 13.75 5.93 -9.57
CA LEU A 129 12.30 5.92 -9.36
C LEU A 129 11.95 5.67 -7.88
N ARG A 130 10.88 6.32 -7.44
CA ARG A 130 10.15 6.00 -6.21
C ARG A 130 8.73 5.63 -6.58
N ILE A 131 8.20 4.59 -5.97
CA ILE A 131 6.76 4.29 -6.09
C ILE A 131 6.03 4.81 -4.86
N THR A 132 4.82 5.30 -5.06
CA THR A 132 3.95 5.77 -3.97
C THR A 132 2.60 5.08 -4.06
N ASP A 133 2.13 4.60 -2.91
CA ASP A 133 0.78 4.08 -2.69
C ASP A 133 0.08 5.02 -1.70
N TYR A 134 -1.04 5.60 -2.11
CA TYR A 134 -1.80 6.54 -1.32
C TYR A 134 -2.71 5.85 -0.32
N LYS A 135 -2.78 6.38 0.88
CA LYS A 135 -3.64 5.89 1.96
C LYS A 135 -4.51 7.02 2.49
N THR A 136 -5.82 6.80 2.55
CA THR A 136 -6.79 7.78 3.04
C THR A 136 -7.18 7.58 4.51
N GLY A 137 -6.72 6.47 5.13
CA GLY A 137 -7.01 6.14 6.52
C GLY A 137 -5.93 6.58 7.51
N ARG A 138 -6.12 6.19 8.77
CA ARG A 138 -5.14 6.43 9.84
C ARG A 138 -3.83 5.69 9.59
N VAL A 139 -2.73 6.24 10.09
CA VAL A 139 -1.41 5.61 10.02
C VAL A 139 -1.42 4.30 10.82
N ARG A 140 -1.13 3.21 10.12
CA ARG A 140 -1.00 1.86 10.73
C ARG A 140 0.43 1.32 10.65
N ALA A 141 1.26 1.90 9.79
CA ALA A 141 2.63 1.47 9.57
C ALA A 141 3.59 2.14 10.55
N GLU A 142 4.50 1.38 11.15
CA GLU A 142 5.57 1.91 11.99
C GLU A 142 6.59 2.71 11.16
N ARG A 143 7.34 3.61 11.82
CA ARG A 143 8.27 4.51 11.11
C ARG A 143 9.43 3.77 10.42
N ASN A 144 9.94 2.71 11.02
CA ASN A 144 11.12 1.98 10.53
C ASN A 144 10.72 0.60 9.98
N LEU A 145 9.58 0.51 9.31
CA LEU A 145 9.12 -0.75 8.73
C LEU A 145 9.95 -1.13 7.51
N ILE A 146 10.07 -2.44 7.28
CA ILE A 146 10.51 -3.04 6.01
C ILE A 146 9.31 -3.79 5.39
N ILE A 147 8.81 -4.80 6.09
CA ILE A 147 7.65 -5.60 5.70
C ILE A 147 6.55 -5.66 6.77
N GLY A 148 6.73 -4.96 7.90
CA GLY A 148 5.76 -4.87 8.98
C GLY A 148 5.29 -6.23 9.51
N GLY A 149 6.20 -7.18 9.68
CA GLY A 149 5.85 -8.55 10.10
C GLY A 149 5.02 -9.31 9.07
N GLY A 150 5.14 -8.98 7.79
CA GLY A 150 4.36 -9.56 6.68
C GLY A 150 2.98 -8.92 6.49
N ARG A 151 2.66 -7.82 7.20
CA ARG A 151 1.36 -7.12 7.09
C ARG A 151 1.40 -5.93 6.15
N ILE A 152 2.56 -5.33 5.93
CA ILE A 152 2.75 -4.12 5.13
C ILE A 152 3.80 -4.40 4.06
N LEU A 153 3.36 -5.00 2.97
CA LEU A 153 4.21 -5.51 1.90
C LEU A 153 4.24 -4.59 0.68
N GLN A 154 3.22 -3.76 0.49
CA GLN A 154 3.06 -2.94 -0.71
C GLN A 154 4.30 -2.13 -1.06
N PRO A 155 4.94 -1.37 -0.15
CA PRO A 155 6.09 -0.55 -0.52
C PRO A 155 7.22 -1.38 -1.14
N ALA A 156 7.57 -2.50 -0.52
CA ALA A 156 8.64 -3.36 -0.98
C ALA A 156 8.29 -4.11 -2.27
N LEU A 157 7.14 -4.81 -2.28
CA LEU A 157 6.75 -5.64 -3.42
C LEU A 157 6.37 -4.82 -4.65
N TYR A 158 5.72 -3.67 -4.48
CA TYR A 158 5.38 -2.78 -5.58
C TYR A 158 6.62 -2.10 -6.18
N ALA A 159 7.60 -1.74 -5.35
CA ALA A 159 8.90 -1.24 -5.85
C ALA A 159 9.62 -2.30 -6.70
N MET A 160 9.64 -3.57 -6.25
CA MET A 160 10.20 -4.68 -7.03
C MET A 160 9.42 -4.92 -8.33
N ALA A 161 8.09 -4.81 -8.31
CA ALA A 161 7.24 -4.96 -9.50
C ALA A 161 7.50 -3.84 -10.51
N ALA A 162 7.55 -2.58 -10.05
CA ALA A 162 7.83 -1.43 -10.91
C ALA A 162 9.21 -1.57 -11.60
N GLU A 163 10.22 -2.01 -10.86
CA GLU A 163 11.57 -2.26 -11.41
C GLU A 163 11.54 -3.31 -12.53
N ARG A 164 10.75 -4.38 -12.38
CA ARG A 164 10.56 -5.41 -13.40
C ARG A 164 9.79 -4.91 -14.62
N ILE A 165 8.76 -4.10 -14.41
CA ILE A 165 7.91 -3.58 -15.49
C ILE A 165 8.65 -2.54 -16.31
N LEU A 166 9.33 -1.61 -15.64
CA LEU A 166 9.93 -0.44 -16.28
C LEU A 166 11.38 -0.68 -16.73
N GLY A 167 12.07 -1.70 -16.18
CA GLY A 167 13.49 -1.95 -16.47
C GLY A 167 14.42 -0.84 -15.95
N GLU A 168 13.96 -0.04 -14.99
CA GLU A 168 14.68 1.09 -14.42
C GLU A 168 14.88 0.88 -12.90
N SER A 169 15.91 1.54 -12.35
CA SER A 169 16.20 1.44 -10.91
C SER A 169 15.14 2.12 -10.06
N VAL A 170 14.55 1.35 -9.16
CA VAL A 170 13.61 1.84 -8.13
C VAL A 170 14.33 1.86 -6.79
N VAL A 171 14.44 3.02 -6.16
CA VAL A 171 15.18 3.16 -4.90
C VAL A 171 14.33 3.00 -3.65
N ALA A 172 13.01 3.23 -3.77
CA ALA A 172 12.12 3.13 -2.61
C ALA A 172 10.66 2.91 -2.99
N GLY A 173 9.91 2.32 -2.04
CA GLY A 173 8.46 2.36 -2.00
C GLY A 173 7.98 3.23 -0.85
N ARG A 174 6.93 4.02 -1.08
CA ARG A 174 6.34 4.94 -0.12
C ARG A 174 4.86 4.62 0.11
N LEU A 175 4.44 4.54 1.36
CA LEU A 175 3.04 4.72 1.75
C LEU A 175 2.86 6.19 2.13
N TYR A 176 1.94 6.87 1.46
CA TYR A 176 1.64 8.25 1.77
C TYR A 176 0.19 8.39 2.27
N TYR A 177 0.05 8.70 3.55
CA TYR A 177 -1.24 8.92 4.21
C TYR A 177 -1.72 10.34 3.93
N CYS A 178 -2.30 10.54 2.76
CA CYS A 178 -2.56 11.83 2.12
C CYS A 178 -3.86 12.53 2.57
N THR A 179 -4.24 12.38 3.83
CA THR A 179 -5.44 13.00 4.42
C THR A 179 -5.16 13.56 5.81
N ALA A 180 -6.01 14.45 6.31
CA ALA A 180 -5.96 14.95 7.68
C ALA A 180 -6.05 13.83 8.71
N THR A 181 -6.88 12.79 8.44
CA THR A 181 -6.98 11.58 9.28
C THR A 181 -5.66 10.82 9.38
N GLY A 182 -4.88 10.81 8.31
CA GLY A 182 -3.54 10.21 8.24
C GLY A 182 -2.41 11.17 8.63
N GLY A 183 -2.72 12.42 8.92
CA GLY A 183 -1.76 13.46 9.32
C GLY A 183 -0.78 13.83 8.22
N PHE A 184 -1.05 13.45 6.97
CA PHE A 184 -0.13 13.61 5.83
C PHE A 184 1.24 12.99 6.08
N GLU A 185 1.27 11.91 6.88
CA GLU A 185 2.50 11.20 7.19
C GLU A 185 2.90 10.25 6.05
N GLU A 186 4.20 10.00 5.94
CA GLU A 186 4.74 9.03 5.00
C GLU A 186 5.54 7.93 5.70
N ARG A 187 5.63 6.78 5.03
CA ARG A 187 6.50 5.67 5.38
C ARG A 187 7.25 5.25 4.13
N VAL A 188 8.55 5.51 4.13
CA VAL A 188 9.43 5.18 3.00
C VAL A 188 10.23 3.95 3.34
N VAL A 189 10.20 2.97 2.46
CA VAL A 189 10.96 1.73 2.54
C VAL A 189 11.98 1.73 1.40
N ALA A 190 13.26 1.82 1.73
CA ALA A 190 14.31 1.73 0.72
C ALA A 190 14.32 0.34 0.07
N LEU A 191 14.46 0.26 -1.24
CA LEU A 191 14.56 -1.00 -1.97
C LEU A 191 16.02 -1.50 -2.01
N ASP A 192 16.62 -1.67 -0.84
CA ASP A 192 17.96 -2.16 -0.64
C ASP A 192 18.03 -3.70 -0.52
N GLN A 193 19.22 -4.21 -0.29
CA GLN A 193 19.44 -5.65 -0.12
C GLN A 193 18.67 -6.23 1.08
N ALA A 194 18.54 -5.49 2.19
CA ALA A 194 17.81 -5.95 3.36
C ALA A 194 16.32 -6.10 3.09
N THR A 195 15.72 -5.12 2.39
CA THR A 195 14.32 -5.16 1.97
C THR A 195 14.06 -6.29 0.99
N ARG A 196 14.95 -6.51 0.00
CA ARG A 196 14.83 -7.64 -0.94
C ARG A 196 14.94 -8.99 -0.22
N ALA A 197 15.85 -9.12 0.75
CA ALA A 197 15.99 -10.33 1.54
C ALA A 197 14.76 -10.59 2.43
N ALA A 198 14.19 -9.56 3.04
CA ALA A 198 12.96 -9.67 3.83
C ALA A 198 11.76 -10.09 2.96
N ALA A 199 11.61 -9.52 1.76
CA ALA A 199 10.57 -9.92 0.81
C ALA A 199 10.74 -11.37 0.35
N ALA A 200 11.97 -11.82 0.05
CA ALA A 200 12.26 -13.20 -0.32
C ALA A 200 11.98 -14.18 0.83
N SER A 201 12.36 -13.81 2.06
CA SER A 201 12.04 -14.60 3.26
C SER A 201 10.54 -14.77 3.46
N PHE A 202 9.78 -13.66 3.33
CA PHE A 202 8.32 -13.69 3.37
C PHE A 202 7.75 -14.65 2.31
N ALA A 203 8.19 -14.50 1.06
CA ALA A 203 7.74 -15.32 -0.06
C ALA A 203 7.99 -16.80 0.17
N GLY A 204 9.18 -17.16 0.66
CA GLY A 204 9.55 -18.54 0.97
C GLY A 204 8.69 -19.15 2.07
N ILE A 205 8.46 -18.42 3.16
CA ILE A 205 7.64 -18.89 4.30
C ILE A 205 6.18 -19.09 3.86
N VAL A 206 5.60 -18.11 3.20
CA VAL A 206 4.20 -18.18 2.76
C VAL A 206 4.03 -19.21 1.66
N GLY A 207 4.96 -19.26 0.69
CA GLY A 207 4.96 -20.25 -0.39
C GLY A 207 5.04 -21.69 0.13
N ALA A 208 5.92 -21.96 1.10
CA ALA A 208 6.02 -23.28 1.74
C ALA A 208 4.72 -23.63 2.48
N ALA A 209 4.14 -22.72 3.24
CA ALA A 209 2.90 -22.94 3.96
C ALA A 209 1.73 -23.27 3.02
N ILE A 210 1.65 -22.59 1.87
CA ILE A 210 0.64 -22.86 0.84
C ILE A 210 0.87 -24.23 0.18
N ALA A 211 2.11 -24.53 -0.23
CA ALA A 211 2.47 -25.79 -0.89
C ALA A 211 2.20 -27.02 0.00
N GLU A 212 2.44 -26.88 1.32
CA GLU A 212 2.18 -27.93 2.30
C GLU A 212 0.72 -27.98 2.78
N GLY A 213 -0.13 -27.06 2.36
CA GLY A 213 -1.50 -26.93 2.89
C GLY A 213 -1.54 -26.58 4.37
N PHE A 214 -0.45 -26.04 4.94
CA PHE A 214 -0.35 -25.67 6.34
C PHE A 214 -0.70 -24.20 6.55
N LEU A 215 -2.00 -23.91 6.60
CA LEU A 215 -2.54 -22.54 6.80
C LEU A 215 -3.21 -22.42 8.19
N PRO A 216 -2.44 -22.45 9.28
CA PRO A 216 -3.01 -22.39 10.62
C PRO A 216 -3.55 -21.01 10.94
N ALA A 217 -4.61 -20.96 11.75
CA ALA A 217 -5.06 -19.71 12.35
C ALA A 217 -3.93 -19.16 13.25
N ALA A 218 -3.42 -18.02 12.88
CA ALA A 218 -2.30 -17.38 13.56
C ALA A 218 -2.49 -15.85 13.58
N PRO A 219 -3.57 -15.31 14.20
CA PRO A 219 -3.82 -13.87 14.24
C PRO A 219 -2.76 -13.14 15.03
N ALA A 220 -2.53 -11.86 14.71
CA ALA A 220 -1.82 -10.97 15.60
C ALA A 220 -2.74 -10.58 16.78
N ARG A 221 -2.16 -10.04 17.85
CA ARG A 221 -2.92 -9.60 19.03
C ARG A 221 -3.98 -8.57 18.63
N GLY A 222 -5.23 -8.80 19.02
CA GLY A 222 -6.37 -7.93 18.73
C GLY A 222 -7.01 -8.11 17.34
N GLU A 223 -6.40 -8.86 16.43
CA GLU A 223 -6.95 -9.05 15.06
C GLU A 223 -8.21 -9.94 15.04
N CYS A 224 -8.42 -10.76 16.07
CA CYS A 224 -9.63 -11.60 16.16
C CYS A 224 -10.92 -10.78 16.28
N GLU A 225 -10.86 -9.55 16.78
CA GLU A 225 -12.03 -8.68 16.93
C GLU A 225 -12.67 -8.35 15.58
N TYR A 226 -11.84 -8.19 14.54
CA TYR A 226 -12.26 -7.79 13.19
C TYR A 226 -12.20 -8.93 12.18
N CYS A 227 -11.99 -10.18 12.64
CA CYS A 227 -11.78 -11.33 11.76
C CYS A 227 -13.10 -11.96 11.31
N ASP A 228 -13.35 -12.03 10.02
CA ASP A 228 -14.54 -12.66 9.42
C ASP A 228 -14.63 -14.17 9.74
N TYR A 229 -13.48 -14.81 9.98
CA TYR A 229 -13.39 -16.24 10.32
C TYR A 229 -13.56 -16.55 11.81
N ARG A 230 -13.84 -15.58 12.64
CA ARG A 230 -13.99 -15.77 14.09
C ARG A 230 -14.99 -16.88 14.44
N ARG A 231 -16.10 -16.95 13.70
CA ARG A 231 -17.14 -17.99 13.89
C ARG A 231 -16.61 -19.40 13.59
N VAL A 232 -15.70 -19.55 12.66
CA VAL A 232 -15.07 -20.84 12.29
C VAL A 232 -14.04 -21.26 13.34
N CYS A 233 -13.30 -20.30 13.89
CA CYS A 233 -12.36 -20.59 14.96
C CYS A 233 -13.01 -21.02 16.28
N GLY A 234 -14.27 -20.65 16.50
CA GLY A 234 -15.03 -20.96 17.72
C GLY A 234 -14.60 -20.13 18.94
N PRO A 235 -15.14 -20.41 20.13
CA PRO A 235 -14.90 -19.62 21.32
C PRO A 235 -13.43 -19.74 21.80
N TYR A 236 -12.98 -18.71 22.51
CA TYR A 236 -11.63 -18.64 23.09
C TYR A 236 -10.47 -18.71 22.10
N GLU A 237 -10.67 -18.21 20.87
CA GLU A 237 -9.68 -18.21 19.81
C GLU A 237 -8.36 -17.53 20.22
N GLU A 238 -8.42 -16.42 20.96
CA GLU A 238 -7.23 -15.71 21.44
C GLU A 238 -6.44 -16.53 22.47
N ALA A 239 -7.11 -17.18 23.41
CA ALA A 239 -6.45 -18.06 24.36
C ALA A 239 -5.73 -19.21 23.66
N ARG A 240 -6.37 -19.84 22.67
CA ARG A 240 -5.73 -20.92 21.89
C ARG A 240 -4.54 -20.45 21.07
N VAL A 241 -4.54 -19.21 20.55
CA VAL A 241 -3.41 -18.63 19.85
C VAL A 241 -2.29 -18.33 20.84
N ASN A 242 -2.60 -17.81 22.01
CA ASN A 242 -1.61 -17.57 23.07
C ASN A 242 -0.91 -18.86 23.51
N HIS A 243 -1.63 -19.97 23.68
CA HIS A 243 -1.01 -21.27 23.95
C HIS A 243 0.01 -21.68 22.88
N LYS A 244 -0.26 -21.45 21.59
CA LYS A 244 0.69 -21.74 20.53
C LYS A 244 1.96 -20.86 20.61
N THR A 245 1.80 -19.61 21.05
CA THR A 245 2.94 -18.69 21.25
C THR A 245 3.71 -18.98 22.52
N ASP A 246 3.05 -19.42 23.58
CA ASP A 246 3.68 -19.80 24.84
C ASP A 246 4.53 -21.07 24.68
N GLU A 247 4.07 -22.05 23.88
CA GLU A 247 4.85 -23.24 23.53
C GLU A 247 6.15 -22.87 22.79
N ALA A 248 6.15 -21.83 21.96
CA ALA A 248 7.36 -21.34 21.29
C ALA A 248 8.32 -20.61 22.26
N ALA A 249 7.76 -19.88 23.23
CA ALA A 249 8.54 -19.26 24.29
C ALA A 249 9.23 -20.30 25.20
N ASP A 250 8.59 -21.45 25.42
CA ASP A 250 9.13 -22.57 26.18
C ASP A 250 10.35 -23.22 25.51
N GLU A 251 10.45 -23.22 24.18
CA GLU A 251 11.66 -23.67 23.49
C GLU A 251 12.85 -22.71 23.69
N ALA A 252 12.58 -21.41 23.67
CA ALA A 252 13.59 -20.41 24.02
C ALA A 252 14.10 -20.58 25.47
N ALA A 253 13.30 -21.19 26.34
CA ALA A 253 13.63 -21.59 27.69
C ALA A 253 14.22 -23.02 27.78
N GLY A 254 14.55 -23.70 26.67
CA GLY A 254 15.19 -25.00 26.59
C GLY A 254 14.25 -26.21 26.64
N ARG A 255 12.95 -26.02 26.52
CA ARG A 255 12.00 -27.12 26.38
C ARG A 255 11.75 -27.46 24.89
N LYS A 256 11.60 -28.75 24.55
CA LYS A 256 11.39 -29.20 23.19
C LYS A 256 9.98 -28.82 22.72
N LEU A 257 9.87 -28.01 21.66
CA LEU A 257 8.62 -27.78 20.95
C LEU A 257 7.97 -29.08 20.46
N ASN A 258 6.66 -29.14 20.53
CA ASN A 258 5.92 -30.17 19.80
C ASN A 258 6.00 -29.95 18.28
N ALA A 259 5.67 -30.96 17.48
CA ALA A 259 5.79 -30.91 16.03
C ALA A 259 4.94 -29.78 15.39
N ALA A 260 3.80 -29.45 15.96
CA ALA A 260 2.93 -28.38 15.46
C ALA A 260 3.53 -27.00 15.73
N ALA A 261 4.08 -26.76 16.90
CA ALA A 261 4.73 -25.50 17.27
C ALA A 261 5.97 -25.22 16.41
N ARG A 262 6.78 -26.24 16.08
CA ARG A 262 7.92 -26.12 15.16
C ARG A 262 7.49 -25.66 13.76
N ARG A 263 6.37 -26.13 13.25
CA ARG A 263 5.84 -25.70 11.94
C ARG A 263 5.36 -24.25 11.94
N LEU A 264 4.98 -23.69 13.11
CA LEU A 264 4.56 -22.29 13.27
C LEU A 264 5.76 -21.32 13.43
N GLU A 265 6.92 -21.81 13.82
CA GLU A 265 8.11 -20.98 14.12
C GLU A 265 8.49 -20.03 12.98
N PRO A 266 8.52 -20.43 11.68
CA PRO A 266 8.81 -19.51 10.58
C PRO A 266 7.82 -18.35 10.49
N LEU A 267 6.52 -18.59 10.71
CA LEU A 267 5.47 -17.57 10.72
C LEU A 267 5.63 -16.59 11.89
N TRP A 268 6.07 -17.05 13.05
CA TRP A 268 6.34 -16.18 14.21
C TRP A 268 7.60 -15.36 14.04
N ARG A 269 8.65 -15.91 13.42
CA ARG A 269 9.85 -15.15 13.05
C ARG A 269 9.53 -14.04 12.06
N LEU A 270 8.69 -14.33 11.06
CA LEU A 270 8.23 -13.35 10.09
C LEU A 270 7.58 -12.14 10.78
N ARG A 271 6.72 -12.36 11.78
CA ARG A 271 6.04 -11.29 12.54
C ARG A 271 6.98 -10.35 13.30
N LYS A 272 8.19 -10.80 13.62
CA LYS A 272 9.21 -10.00 14.31
C LYS A 272 10.06 -9.18 13.34
N GLN A 273 9.93 -9.38 12.04
CA GLN A 273 10.64 -8.59 11.03
C GLN A 273 10.00 -7.21 10.92
N ARG A 274 10.83 -6.17 10.95
CA ARG A 274 10.36 -4.77 10.83
C ARG A 274 9.74 -4.45 9.50
#